data_8defbefe33b092ee841ec29cdfac4a2c
#
_entry.id   8defbefe33b092ee841ec29cdfac4a2c
#
_cell.length_a   1.000
_cell.length_b   1.000
_cell.length_c   1.000
_cell.angle_alpha   90.00
_cell.angle_beta   90.00
_cell.angle_gamma   90.00
#
_symmetry.space_group_name_H-M   'P 1'
#
loop_
_entity.id
_entity.type
_entity.pdbx_description
1 polymer ?
#
loop_
_entity_poly.entity_id
_entity_poly.type
_entity_poly.pdbx_seq_one_letter_code
_entity_poly.pdbx_strand_id
1 'polypeptide(L)'
;MTNVFLRGAEVCSLVAMAFMSGCTRCSDTKVVERGILVFNEDDSHFFGRPTDKMTEAGLLEYLDEVTASGAVTHFFMCPNAMRANFDSKAFEPIWKCLEEPGRNPGWSKKVKLLHDRGVDPYAVWIRGCRERGVSPWISMRMNDVHGVHDPSYCSLSTFWLKHPEFRREPEATVKNGGQWTSWALDYSHPEVRAYSLGFVRELLERYDVDGIECDWMRFPEHLPPGRVRERSPCLDEFMRDVRREANLAAKRCGHPILVGARVDSDPRAALARGTNPFQWAREGSVDWIVPCNFFSTVDFELPYAEWRSRMDEISPQVRIVPGADSGLLIPGKGWNRRLLTRDEYYGWADRLQKQGANGFYLFNLFQHSETGEVWRSILKDGLSQEIIKNRTKSVPAGIARECSWALR
;
A
#
# COMPACT_ATOMS: atom_id res chain seq x y z
N MET A 1 -70.82 28.94 -13.36
CA MET A 1 -71.20 30.23 -12.71
C MET A 1 -69.92 30.75 -12.09
N THR A 2 -69.36 31.68 -12.80
CA THR A 2 -69.10 33.08 -12.43
C THR A 2 -67.90 33.27 -11.47
N ASN A 3 -66.77 33.66 -12.03
CA ASN A 3 -66.09 34.98 -11.96
C ASN A 3 -65.77 35.47 -10.54
N VAL A 4 -64.59 36.05 -10.18
CA VAL A 4 -63.99 37.28 -10.73
C VAL A 4 -62.58 37.47 -10.15
N PHE A 5 -61.65 37.89 -10.95
CA PHE A 5 -60.45 38.73 -10.76
C PHE A 5 -60.36 39.59 -9.48
N LEU A 6 -59.12 39.78 -8.95
CA LEU A 6 -58.48 41.09 -9.02
C LEU A 6 -57.00 41.09 -8.61
N ARG A 7 -56.28 41.92 -9.32
CA ARG A 7 -54.89 42.32 -9.28
C ARG A 7 -54.57 43.17 -8.03
N GLY A 8 -53.33 43.17 -7.63
CA GLY A 8 -52.73 44.22 -6.83
C GLY A 8 -51.23 44.17 -6.90
N ALA A 9 -50.65 44.98 -7.80
CA ALA A 9 -49.23 45.32 -7.84
C ALA A 9 -49.06 46.66 -7.10
N GLU A 10 -47.97 46.78 -6.32
CA GLU A 10 -47.28 48.04 -6.00
C GLU A 10 -45.97 47.67 -5.29
N VAL A 11 -44.85 47.94 -5.87
CA VAL A 11 -44.00 49.14 -6.03
C VAL A 11 -43.02 49.33 -4.86
N CYS A 12 -41.78 49.18 -5.25
CA CYS A 12 -40.52 49.84 -4.87
C CYS A 12 -40.31 50.36 -3.45
N SER A 13 -39.18 49.99 -2.90
CA SER A 13 -38.19 50.99 -2.47
C SER A 13 -36.78 50.41 -2.38
N LEU A 14 -35.90 50.91 -3.23
CA LEU A 14 -34.43 50.82 -3.10
C LEU A 14 -34.01 51.59 -1.83
N VAL A 15 -33.26 50.96 -0.96
CA VAL A 15 -32.34 51.64 -0.08
C VAL A 15 -30.94 51.08 -0.34
N ALA A 16 -30.17 51.80 -1.14
CA ALA A 16 -28.73 51.64 -1.27
C ALA A 16 -28.09 52.23 0.01
N MET A 17 -27.49 51.39 0.83
CA MET A 17 -26.49 51.82 1.80
C MET A 17 -25.12 51.31 1.35
N ALA A 18 -24.31 52.24 0.86
CA ALA A 18 -22.88 52.08 0.66
C ALA A 18 -22.22 51.93 2.04
N PHE A 19 -21.57 50.79 2.27
CA PHE A 19 -20.50 50.69 3.24
C PHE A 19 -19.20 50.52 2.49
N MET A 20 -18.49 51.62 2.47
CA MET A 20 -17.06 51.65 2.07
C MET A 20 -16.20 51.09 3.20
N SER A 21 -15.13 50.49 2.78
CA SER A 21 -13.85 50.33 3.46
C SER A 21 -13.66 49.18 4.41
N GLY A 22 -12.71 48.35 4.00
CA GLY A 22 -12.03 47.40 4.80
C GLY A 22 -11.46 46.27 3.97
N CYS A 23 -10.68 46.62 2.92
CA CYS A 23 -9.85 45.65 2.25
C CYS A 23 -8.67 45.28 3.16
N THR A 24 -8.95 44.41 4.15
CA THR A 24 -7.87 43.63 4.76
C THR A 24 -7.38 42.66 3.70
N ARG A 25 -6.17 42.91 3.19
CA ARG A 25 -5.42 41.94 2.41
C ARG A 25 -5.40 40.65 3.23
N CYS A 26 -6.22 39.70 2.83
CA CYS A 26 -5.98 38.30 3.14
C CYS A 26 -4.60 38.02 2.54
N SER A 27 -3.63 37.85 3.38
CA SER A 27 -2.33 37.32 2.97
C SER A 27 -2.62 36.01 2.27
N ASP A 28 -2.31 35.92 0.97
CA ASP A 28 -2.18 34.67 0.23
C ASP A 28 -1.10 33.84 0.93
N THR A 29 -1.46 33.19 2.02
CA THR A 29 -0.74 32.02 2.46
C THR A 29 -0.99 31.01 1.36
N LYS A 30 -0.06 30.91 0.41
CA LYS A 30 0.07 29.76 -0.47
C LYS A 30 -0.01 28.54 0.44
N VAL A 31 -1.15 27.86 0.43
CA VAL A 31 -1.25 26.51 0.98
C VAL A 31 -0.23 25.72 0.17
N VAL A 32 0.95 25.53 0.75
CA VAL A 32 1.95 24.61 0.17
C VAL A 32 1.27 23.29 0.17
N GLU A 33 0.88 22.81 -1.01
CA GLU A 33 0.28 21.51 -1.18
C GLU A 33 1.26 20.49 -0.61
N ARG A 34 0.96 19.95 0.56
CA ARG A 34 1.82 18.97 1.24
C ARG A 34 1.96 17.79 0.28
N GLY A 35 3.18 17.53 -0.18
CA GLY A 35 3.47 16.34 -0.98
C GLY A 35 3.01 15.09 -0.24
N ILE A 36 2.58 14.09 -1.00
CA ILE A 36 2.16 12.80 -0.42
C ILE A 36 3.39 12.07 0.11
N LEU A 37 3.35 11.65 1.37
CA LEU A 37 4.29 10.69 1.94
C LEU A 37 3.52 9.55 2.57
N VAL A 38 3.63 8.37 1.96
CA VAL A 38 3.04 7.14 2.45
C VAL A 38 4.07 6.38 3.28
N PHE A 39 3.67 5.97 4.47
CA PHE A 39 4.38 4.98 5.25
C PHE A 39 3.58 3.67 5.24
N ASN A 40 4.20 2.59 4.77
CA ASN A 40 3.61 1.26 4.82
C ASN A 40 4.09 0.54 6.09
N GLU A 41 3.13 0.25 6.97
CA GLU A 41 3.31 -0.61 8.13
C GLU A 41 3.24 -2.06 7.70
N ASP A 42 4.39 -2.68 7.54
CA ASP A 42 4.50 -4.12 7.42
C ASP A 42 4.30 -4.76 8.80
N ASP A 43 3.60 -5.86 8.88
CA ASP A 43 3.25 -6.53 10.14
C ASP A 43 4.44 -6.72 11.11
N SER A 44 5.64 -6.89 10.58
CA SER A 44 6.84 -7.05 11.40
C SER A 44 7.36 -5.77 12.07
N HIS A 45 6.95 -4.58 11.66
CA HIS A 45 7.36 -3.34 12.31
C HIS A 45 6.84 -3.29 13.75
N PHE A 46 5.52 -3.41 13.91
CA PHE A 46 4.91 -3.34 15.24
C PHE A 46 5.03 -4.67 15.99
N PHE A 47 4.69 -5.79 15.37
CA PHE A 47 4.75 -7.10 16.05
C PHE A 47 6.19 -7.58 16.32
N GLY A 48 7.20 -6.92 15.76
CA GLY A 48 8.61 -7.08 16.14
C GLY A 48 8.95 -6.49 17.52
N ARG A 49 8.16 -5.54 18.03
CA ARG A 49 8.39 -4.81 19.28
C ARG A 49 8.29 -5.71 20.52
N PRO A 50 8.79 -5.27 21.69
CA PRO A 50 8.65 -6.00 22.96
C PRO A 50 7.20 -6.32 23.31
N THR A 51 6.99 -7.43 24.03
CA THR A 51 5.64 -7.95 24.33
C THR A 51 4.78 -7.02 25.19
N ASP A 52 5.39 -6.21 26.05
CA ASP A 52 4.71 -5.19 26.87
C ASP A 52 4.09 -4.07 26.02
N LYS A 53 4.60 -3.85 24.81
CA LYS A 53 4.03 -2.90 23.84
C LYS A 53 2.78 -3.43 23.11
N MET A 54 2.42 -4.70 23.29
CA MET A 54 1.20 -5.27 22.67
C MET A 54 -0.06 -4.80 23.40
N THR A 55 -0.33 -3.51 23.35
CA THR A 55 -1.47 -2.79 23.96
C THR A 55 -1.98 -1.70 23.04
N GLU A 56 -3.18 -1.18 23.30
CA GLU A 56 -3.69 -0.01 22.59
C GLU A 56 -2.75 1.19 22.73
N ALA A 57 -2.23 1.44 23.91
CA ALA A 57 -1.26 2.52 24.15
C ALA A 57 0.04 2.31 23.33
N GLY A 58 0.52 1.07 23.22
CA GLY A 58 1.71 0.75 22.42
C GLY A 58 1.49 0.92 20.93
N LEU A 59 0.27 0.63 20.42
CA LEU A 59 -0.12 0.90 19.02
C LEU A 59 -0.15 2.40 18.73
N LEU A 60 -0.70 3.21 19.63
CA LEU A 60 -0.76 4.67 19.47
C LEU A 60 0.63 5.31 19.61
N GLU A 61 1.46 4.84 20.56
CA GLU A 61 2.86 5.27 20.69
C GLU A 61 3.64 5.04 19.38
N TYR A 62 3.47 3.87 18.78
CA TYR A 62 4.10 3.57 17.49
C TYR A 62 3.59 4.48 16.37
N LEU A 63 2.29 4.73 16.32
CA LEU A 63 1.72 5.65 15.35
C LEU A 63 2.26 7.08 15.54
N ASP A 64 2.43 7.53 16.79
CA ASP A 64 3.05 8.83 17.10
C ASP A 64 4.49 8.91 16.61
N GLU A 65 5.29 7.87 16.82
CA GLU A 65 6.66 7.83 16.32
C GLU A 65 6.73 8.03 14.79
N VAL A 66 5.74 7.48 14.05
CA VAL A 66 5.67 7.58 12.59
C VAL A 66 5.14 8.93 12.14
N THR A 67 4.17 9.52 12.85
CA THR A 67 3.35 10.63 12.33
C THR A 67 3.59 11.97 13.01
N ALA A 68 4.28 12.02 14.16
CA ALA A 68 4.41 13.23 15.00
C ALA A 68 5.00 14.46 14.28
N SER A 69 5.83 14.26 13.27
CA SER A 69 6.40 15.37 12.49
C SER A 69 5.39 16.03 11.53
N GLY A 70 4.28 15.35 11.23
CA GLY A 70 3.32 15.75 10.22
C GLY A 70 3.82 15.56 8.77
N ALA A 71 4.98 14.93 8.55
CA ALA A 71 5.49 14.64 7.21
C ALA A 71 4.72 13.49 6.55
N VAL A 72 4.40 12.44 7.31
CA VAL A 72 3.59 11.30 6.83
C VAL A 72 2.14 11.74 6.69
N THR A 73 1.60 11.56 5.49
CA THR A 73 0.22 11.93 5.14
C THR A 73 -0.72 10.74 5.05
N HIS A 74 -0.17 9.55 4.79
CA HIS A 74 -0.92 8.32 4.61
C HIS A 74 -0.22 7.17 5.35
N PHE A 75 -0.98 6.41 6.10
CA PHE A 75 -0.51 5.25 6.84
C PHE A 75 -1.18 3.99 6.28
N PHE A 76 -0.40 3.17 5.59
CA PHE A 76 -0.86 1.93 4.98
C PHE A 76 -0.54 0.76 5.90
N MET A 77 -1.55 -0.02 6.25
CA MET A 77 -1.48 -1.11 7.23
C MET A 77 -1.59 -2.46 6.54
N CYS A 78 -0.61 -3.34 6.72
CA CYS A 78 -0.65 -4.69 6.19
C CYS A 78 -1.41 -5.63 7.14
N PRO A 79 -2.58 -6.18 6.74
CA PRO A 79 -3.40 -7.00 7.62
C PRO A 79 -3.06 -8.49 7.58
N ASN A 80 -2.20 -8.92 6.66
CA ASN A 80 -1.99 -10.35 6.37
C ASN A 80 -0.61 -10.71 5.87
N ALA A 81 -0.19 -11.92 6.21
CA ALA A 81 0.68 -12.76 5.40
C ALA A 81 -0.23 -13.75 4.63
N MET A 82 -0.03 -15.09 4.71
CA MET A 82 -1.07 -16.04 4.27
C MET A 82 -2.23 -16.13 5.27
N ARG A 83 -2.01 -15.74 6.53
CA ARG A 83 -3.01 -15.65 7.60
C ARG A 83 -3.19 -14.20 8.01
N ALA A 84 -4.33 -13.88 8.61
CA ALA A 84 -4.64 -12.54 9.06
C ALA A 84 -4.01 -12.23 10.43
N ASN A 85 -3.61 -10.97 10.65
CA ASN A 85 -3.10 -10.49 11.93
C ASN A 85 -4.21 -9.91 12.84
N PHE A 86 -5.44 -10.33 12.63
CA PHE A 86 -6.62 -10.01 13.45
C PHE A 86 -7.62 -11.16 13.43
N ASP A 87 -8.71 -11.07 14.18
CA ASP A 87 -9.76 -12.09 14.24
C ASP A 87 -10.61 -12.05 12.95
N SER A 88 -10.04 -12.60 11.88
CA SER A 88 -10.65 -12.69 10.56
C SER A 88 -11.44 -13.98 10.39
N LYS A 89 -12.51 -13.90 9.60
CA LYS A 89 -13.34 -15.04 9.17
C LYS A 89 -13.01 -15.50 7.77
N ALA A 90 -12.55 -14.59 6.90
CA ALA A 90 -12.19 -14.89 5.53
C ALA A 90 -10.81 -15.54 5.42
N PHE A 91 -9.81 -14.92 6.08
CA PHE A 91 -8.51 -15.53 6.31
C PHE A 91 -8.43 -15.99 7.76
N GLU A 92 -7.87 -17.17 7.99
CA GLU A 92 -7.72 -17.62 9.37
C GLU A 92 -6.75 -16.72 10.16
N PRO A 93 -7.03 -16.42 11.45
CA PRO A 93 -6.12 -15.66 12.28
C PRO A 93 -4.77 -16.36 12.43
N ILE A 94 -3.67 -15.58 12.43
CA ILE A 94 -2.31 -16.15 12.50
C ILE A 94 -2.08 -16.99 13.75
N TRP A 95 -2.73 -16.71 14.87
CA TRP A 95 -2.58 -17.47 16.10
C TRP A 95 -3.22 -18.87 16.05
N LYS A 96 -3.99 -19.20 15.03
CA LYS A 96 -4.48 -20.57 14.81
C LYS A 96 -3.33 -21.57 14.65
N CYS A 97 -2.17 -21.12 14.17
CA CYS A 97 -0.98 -21.95 14.11
C CYS A 97 -0.54 -22.48 15.50
N LEU A 98 -0.89 -21.79 16.59
CA LEU A 98 -0.54 -22.22 17.95
C LEU A 98 -1.33 -23.47 18.40
N GLU A 99 -2.45 -23.76 17.75
CA GLU A 99 -3.27 -24.95 17.97
C GLU A 99 -2.74 -26.16 17.17
N GLU A 100 -1.78 -25.93 16.27
CA GLU A 100 -1.24 -26.94 15.35
C GLU A 100 0.11 -27.48 15.92
N PRO A 101 0.28 -28.80 16.08
CA PRO A 101 1.53 -29.37 16.59
C PRO A 101 2.74 -29.04 15.70
N GLY A 102 3.86 -28.73 16.31
CA GLY A 102 5.15 -28.53 15.60
C GLY A 102 5.29 -27.19 14.88
N ARG A 103 4.34 -26.25 15.04
CA ARG A 103 4.45 -24.92 14.45
C ARG A 103 5.40 -24.00 15.23
N ASN A 104 6.21 -23.24 14.48
CA ASN A 104 6.97 -22.14 15.03
C ASN A 104 6.03 -20.95 15.27
N PRO A 105 5.92 -20.43 16.49
CA PRO A 105 4.94 -19.40 16.81
C PRO A 105 5.21 -18.04 16.15
N GLY A 106 6.46 -17.71 15.79
CA GLY A 106 6.81 -16.40 15.25
C GLY A 106 6.20 -15.25 16.07
N TRP A 107 5.57 -14.29 15.40
CA TRP A 107 4.86 -13.16 16.03
C TRP A 107 3.39 -13.48 16.40
N SER A 108 2.88 -14.67 16.08
CA SER A 108 1.48 -15.06 16.31
C SER A 108 1.04 -14.93 17.78
N LYS A 109 1.96 -15.21 18.73
CA LYS A 109 1.70 -15.01 20.17
C LYS A 109 1.42 -13.56 20.54
N LYS A 110 2.08 -12.61 19.87
CA LYS A 110 1.90 -11.17 20.11
C LYS A 110 0.58 -10.67 19.55
N VAL A 111 0.22 -11.14 18.34
CA VAL A 111 -1.09 -10.85 17.74
C VAL A 111 -2.20 -11.44 18.61
N LYS A 112 -2.04 -12.70 19.07
CA LYS A 112 -2.99 -13.33 19.98
C LYS A 112 -3.15 -12.53 21.28
N LEU A 113 -2.05 -12.02 21.84
CA LEU A 113 -2.10 -11.22 23.07
C LEU A 113 -2.93 -9.96 22.92
N LEU A 114 -2.87 -9.26 21.76
CA LEU A 114 -3.77 -8.14 21.47
C LEU A 114 -5.22 -8.60 21.40
N HIS A 115 -5.49 -9.67 20.66
CA HIS A 115 -6.83 -10.25 20.56
C HIS A 115 -7.40 -10.62 21.93
N ASP A 116 -6.63 -11.31 22.79
CA ASP A 116 -7.05 -11.73 24.15
C ASP A 116 -7.33 -10.52 25.07
N ARG A 117 -6.74 -9.36 24.77
CA ARG A 117 -7.01 -8.08 25.45
C ARG A 117 -8.18 -7.30 24.84
N GLY A 118 -8.84 -7.85 23.81
CA GLY A 118 -9.92 -7.19 23.10
C GLY A 118 -9.46 -6.03 22.22
N VAL A 119 -8.17 -6.00 21.84
CA VAL A 119 -7.57 -4.93 21.04
C VAL A 119 -7.45 -5.38 19.58
N ASP A 120 -8.13 -4.69 18.69
CA ASP A 120 -7.97 -4.80 17.25
C ASP A 120 -6.98 -3.73 16.78
N PRO A 121 -5.77 -4.13 16.32
CA PRO A 121 -4.72 -3.17 15.99
C PRO A 121 -5.11 -2.22 14.86
N TYR A 122 -5.85 -2.72 13.86
CA TYR A 122 -6.25 -1.92 12.70
C TYR A 122 -7.31 -0.88 13.08
N ALA A 123 -8.29 -1.26 13.88
CA ALA A 123 -9.29 -0.32 14.40
C ALA A 123 -8.63 0.80 15.24
N VAL A 124 -7.63 0.46 16.07
CA VAL A 124 -6.87 1.44 16.85
C VAL A 124 -6.09 2.40 15.94
N TRP A 125 -5.36 1.87 14.96
CA TRP A 125 -4.59 2.71 14.05
C TRP A 125 -5.46 3.58 13.15
N ILE A 126 -6.59 3.07 12.65
CA ILE A 126 -7.52 3.86 11.83
C ILE A 126 -8.04 5.06 12.62
N ARG A 127 -8.52 4.84 13.86
CA ARG A 127 -8.95 5.92 14.74
C ARG A 127 -7.80 6.89 15.02
N GLY A 128 -6.64 6.38 15.40
CA GLY A 128 -5.45 7.19 15.69
C GLY A 128 -4.97 8.01 14.50
N CYS A 129 -5.05 7.48 13.27
CA CYS A 129 -4.74 8.21 12.05
C CYS A 129 -5.70 9.39 11.84
N ARG A 130 -7.01 9.16 11.98
CA ARG A 130 -8.02 10.22 11.82
C ARG A 130 -7.83 11.35 12.84
N GLU A 131 -7.51 11.02 14.09
CA GLU A 131 -7.21 12.00 15.15
C GLU A 131 -5.97 12.86 14.82
N ARG A 132 -5.05 12.35 14.00
CA ARG A 132 -3.80 13.03 13.58
C ARG A 132 -3.88 13.65 12.19
N GLY A 133 -5.02 13.56 11.51
CA GLY A 133 -5.17 14.04 10.14
C GLY A 133 -4.33 13.25 9.12
N VAL A 134 -4.07 11.98 9.41
CA VAL A 134 -3.37 11.04 8.54
C VAL A 134 -4.39 10.11 7.89
N SER A 135 -4.29 9.90 6.59
CA SER A 135 -5.19 9.02 5.85
C SER A 135 -4.89 7.54 6.13
N PRO A 136 -5.83 6.76 6.71
CA PRO A 136 -5.66 5.34 6.99
C PRO A 136 -6.01 4.48 5.77
N TRP A 137 -5.10 3.60 5.36
CA TRP A 137 -5.30 2.65 4.28
C TRP A 137 -4.97 1.22 4.73
N ILE A 138 -5.64 0.25 4.12
CA ILE A 138 -5.25 -1.17 4.22
C ILE A 138 -4.40 -1.53 3.00
N SER A 139 -3.25 -2.19 3.21
CA SER A 139 -2.40 -2.73 2.15
C SER A 139 -2.41 -4.26 2.22
N MET A 140 -3.25 -4.89 1.39
CA MET A 140 -3.41 -6.33 1.37
C MET A 140 -2.34 -6.99 0.50
N ARG A 141 -1.54 -7.90 1.06
CA ARG A 141 -0.64 -8.76 0.27
C ARG A 141 -1.45 -9.73 -0.57
N MET A 142 -1.29 -9.65 -1.89
CA MET A 142 -2.01 -10.52 -2.83
C MET A 142 -1.43 -11.94 -2.86
N ASN A 143 -0.13 -12.08 -2.65
CA ASN A 143 0.53 -13.34 -2.36
C ASN A 143 1.51 -13.16 -1.22
N ASP A 144 1.72 -14.23 -0.46
CA ASP A 144 2.79 -14.34 0.51
C ASP A 144 3.34 -15.76 0.46
N VAL A 145 4.64 -15.91 0.28
CA VAL A 145 5.31 -17.22 0.22
C VAL A 145 6.48 -17.30 1.20
N HIS A 146 6.44 -16.48 2.26
CA HIS A 146 7.41 -16.62 3.33
C HIS A 146 7.30 -18.01 3.98
N GLY A 147 8.44 -18.65 4.13
CA GLY A 147 8.52 -19.92 4.83
C GLY A 147 7.86 -21.11 4.15
N VAL A 148 7.47 -21.03 2.85
CA VAL A 148 6.83 -22.15 2.13
C VAL A 148 7.68 -23.43 2.10
N HIS A 149 8.99 -23.32 2.30
CA HIS A 149 9.92 -24.44 2.42
C HIS A 149 10.00 -25.05 3.83
N ASP A 150 9.42 -24.39 4.83
CA ASP A 150 9.38 -24.82 6.22
C ASP A 150 7.94 -25.12 6.66
N PRO A 151 7.51 -26.38 6.74
CA PRO A 151 6.16 -26.74 7.11
C PRO A 151 5.77 -26.31 8.54
N SER A 152 6.75 -25.92 9.36
CA SER A 152 6.50 -25.41 10.71
C SER A 152 6.18 -23.90 10.74
N TYR A 153 6.33 -23.17 9.63
CA TYR A 153 6.18 -21.74 9.60
C TYR A 153 4.74 -21.29 9.90
N CYS A 154 4.59 -20.39 10.87
CA CYS A 154 3.27 -20.00 11.42
C CYS A 154 2.32 -19.35 10.43
N SER A 155 2.84 -18.69 9.40
CA SER A 155 2.02 -17.98 8.42
C SER A 155 1.36 -18.88 7.36
N LEU A 156 1.77 -20.15 7.24
CA LEU A 156 1.19 -21.06 6.25
C LEU A 156 -0.28 -21.30 6.57
N SER A 157 -1.18 -20.85 5.68
CA SER A 157 -2.62 -20.98 5.88
C SER A 157 -3.14 -22.38 5.58
N THR A 158 -4.23 -22.74 6.22
CA THR A 158 -4.92 -24.02 5.95
C THR A 158 -5.39 -24.10 4.49
N PHE A 159 -5.82 -22.99 3.90
CA PHE A 159 -6.18 -22.92 2.48
C PHE A 159 -4.99 -23.33 1.59
N TRP A 160 -3.83 -22.69 1.77
CA TRP A 160 -2.64 -22.99 0.99
C TRP A 160 -2.11 -24.41 1.20
N LEU A 161 -2.19 -24.93 2.43
CA LEU A 161 -1.76 -26.29 2.77
C LEU A 161 -2.62 -27.37 2.15
N LYS A 162 -3.96 -27.17 2.13
CA LYS A 162 -4.94 -28.15 1.65
C LYS A 162 -5.12 -28.14 0.13
N HIS A 163 -4.68 -27.06 -0.54
CA HIS A 163 -4.89 -26.85 -1.97
C HIS A 163 -3.58 -26.63 -2.72
N PRO A 164 -2.69 -27.66 -2.75
CA PRO A 164 -1.44 -27.55 -3.52
C PRO A 164 -1.70 -27.33 -5.03
N GLU A 165 -2.86 -27.81 -5.54
CA GLU A 165 -3.31 -27.62 -6.92
C GLU A 165 -3.53 -26.15 -7.31
N PHE A 166 -3.72 -25.26 -6.35
CA PHE A 166 -3.89 -23.82 -6.58
C PHE A 166 -2.57 -23.04 -6.60
N ARG A 167 -1.43 -23.72 -6.51
CA ARG A 167 -0.12 -23.09 -6.65
C ARG A 167 0.22 -22.91 -8.12
N ARG A 168 1.04 -21.91 -8.42
CA ARG A 168 1.48 -21.61 -9.80
C ARG A 168 2.16 -22.78 -10.48
N GLU A 169 2.94 -23.53 -9.74
CA GLU A 169 3.66 -24.73 -10.19
C GLU A 169 3.53 -25.81 -9.11
N PRO A 170 2.38 -26.52 -9.06
CA PRO A 170 2.10 -27.50 -7.99
C PRO A 170 3.16 -28.59 -7.85
N GLU A 171 3.74 -29.01 -8.98
CA GLU A 171 4.74 -30.09 -9.04
C GLU A 171 6.18 -29.57 -8.75
N ALA A 172 6.38 -28.26 -8.58
CA ALA A 172 7.71 -27.72 -8.34
C ALA A 172 8.26 -28.15 -6.98
N THR A 173 9.56 -28.44 -6.93
CA THR A 173 10.28 -28.67 -5.67
C THR A 173 10.89 -27.37 -5.20
N VAL A 174 10.37 -26.79 -4.12
CA VAL A 174 10.93 -25.59 -3.52
C VAL A 174 12.09 -25.96 -2.61
N LYS A 175 13.26 -25.44 -2.94
CA LYS A 175 14.50 -25.58 -2.13
C LYS A 175 14.83 -24.25 -1.48
N ASN A 176 15.63 -24.32 -0.39
CA ASN A 176 16.09 -23.11 0.32
C ASN A 176 16.68 -22.08 -0.66
N GLY A 177 16.10 -20.89 -0.67
CA GLY A 177 16.57 -19.72 -1.42
C GLY A 177 16.28 -19.70 -2.91
N GLY A 178 15.55 -20.69 -3.47
CA GLY A 178 15.20 -20.72 -4.89
C GLY A 178 13.75 -21.11 -5.13
N GLN A 179 13.13 -20.56 -6.16
CA GLN A 179 11.82 -20.96 -6.68
C GLN A 179 10.64 -20.94 -5.68
N TRP A 180 10.77 -20.23 -4.57
CA TRP A 180 9.68 -20.08 -3.59
C TRP A 180 8.42 -19.48 -4.20
N THR A 181 8.56 -18.59 -5.20
CA THR A 181 7.42 -18.05 -5.96
C THR A 181 6.68 -19.10 -6.79
N SER A 182 7.28 -20.27 -7.08
CA SER A 182 6.58 -21.39 -7.72
C SER A 182 5.36 -21.85 -6.92
N TRP A 183 5.41 -21.71 -5.60
CA TRP A 183 4.31 -22.07 -4.71
C TRP A 183 3.41 -20.91 -4.30
N ALA A 184 3.54 -19.75 -4.93
CA ALA A 184 2.55 -18.68 -4.81
C ALA A 184 1.19 -19.16 -5.36
N LEU A 185 0.11 -18.59 -4.84
CA LEU A 185 -1.23 -18.88 -5.33
C LEU A 185 -1.41 -18.39 -6.77
N ASP A 186 -1.98 -19.24 -7.60
CA ASP A 186 -2.31 -18.94 -8.99
C ASP A 186 -3.70 -18.30 -9.10
N TYR A 187 -3.73 -17.02 -9.38
CA TYR A 187 -4.96 -16.24 -9.55
C TYR A 187 -5.77 -16.62 -10.81
N SER A 188 -5.27 -17.49 -11.69
CA SER A 188 -6.08 -18.03 -12.78
C SER A 188 -7.19 -18.97 -12.26
N HIS A 189 -7.05 -19.52 -11.05
CA HIS A 189 -8.08 -20.28 -10.37
C HIS A 189 -9.15 -19.36 -9.78
N PRO A 190 -10.43 -19.52 -10.14
CA PRO A 190 -11.51 -18.71 -9.58
C PRO A 190 -11.65 -18.87 -8.06
N GLU A 191 -11.30 -20.03 -7.50
CA GLU A 191 -11.29 -20.30 -6.05
C GLU A 191 -10.27 -19.41 -5.31
N VAL A 192 -9.09 -19.19 -5.88
CA VAL A 192 -8.07 -18.29 -5.33
C VAL A 192 -8.57 -16.85 -5.34
N ARG A 193 -9.17 -16.41 -6.45
CA ARG A 193 -9.77 -15.07 -6.54
C ARG A 193 -10.93 -14.89 -5.55
N ALA A 194 -11.79 -15.89 -5.43
CA ALA A 194 -12.91 -15.85 -4.47
C ALA A 194 -12.42 -15.79 -3.02
N TYR A 195 -11.39 -16.56 -2.68
CA TYR A 195 -10.76 -16.54 -1.36
C TYR A 195 -10.17 -15.15 -1.04
N SER A 196 -9.38 -14.58 -1.95
CA SER A 196 -8.79 -13.25 -1.78
C SER A 196 -9.85 -12.13 -1.76
N LEU A 197 -10.86 -12.21 -2.61
CA LEU A 197 -11.96 -11.22 -2.63
C LEU A 197 -12.82 -11.30 -1.37
N GLY A 198 -13.00 -12.48 -0.80
CA GLY A 198 -13.66 -12.67 0.50
C GLY A 198 -12.95 -11.87 1.61
N PHE A 199 -11.62 -11.85 1.58
CA PHE A 199 -10.85 -11.08 2.54
C PHE A 199 -10.93 -9.57 2.29
N VAL A 200 -10.85 -9.13 1.03
CA VAL A 200 -11.09 -7.72 0.66
C VAL A 200 -12.45 -7.24 1.19
N ARG A 201 -13.50 -8.05 0.99
CA ARG A 201 -14.85 -7.74 1.48
C ARG A 201 -14.88 -7.61 2.99
N GLU A 202 -14.30 -8.56 3.73
CA GLU A 202 -14.25 -8.51 5.20
C GLU A 202 -13.52 -7.27 5.70
N LEU A 203 -12.37 -6.94 5.11
CA LEU A 203 -11.60 -5.75 5.48
C LEU A 203 -12.42 -4.47 5.29
N LEU A 204 -13.07 -4.34 4.14
CA LEU A 204 -13.88 -3.17 3.81
C LEU A 204 -15.19 -3.11 4.61
N GLU A 205 -15.79 -4.25 4.99
CA GLU A 205 -16.97 -4.28 5.86
C GLU A 205 -16.63 -3.92 7.31
N ARG A 206 -15.44 -4.29 7.76
CA ARG A 206 -15.01 -4.13 9.14
C ARG A 206 -14.42 -2.76 9.44
N TYR A 207 -13.69 -2.18 8.49
CA TYR A 207 -12.89 -0.99 8.71
C TYR A 207 -13.32 0.18 7.84
N ASP A 208 -13.46 1.34 8.49
CA ASP A 208 -13.72 2.63 7.83
C ASP A 208 -12.39 3.29 7.44
N VAL A 209 -11.85 2.89 6.28
CA VAL A 209 -10.58 3.36 5.72
C VAL A 209 -10.80 4.32 4.56
N ASP A 210 -9.77 5.11 4.23
CA ASP A 210 -9.82 6.00 3.06
C ASP A 210 -9.49 5.24 1.76
N GLY A 211 -8.84 4.08 1.87
CA GLY A 211 -8.55 3.25 0.72
C GLY A 211 -8.05 1.85 1.05
N ILE A 212 -8.03 1.02 0.02
CA ILE A 212 -7.44 -0.31 0.03
C ILE A 212 -6.43 -0.45 -1.10
N GLU A 213 -5.25 -0.96 -0.78
CA GLU A 213 -4.21 -1.30 -1.74
C GLU A 213 -4.16 -2.81 -1.95
N CYS A 214 -4.16 -3.23 -3.22
CA CYS A 214 -3.77 -4.57 -3.64
C CYS A 214 -2.25 -4.59 -3.86
N ASP A 215 -1.50 -5.16 -2.92
CA ASP A 215 -0.05 -5.29 -3.02
C ASP A 215 0.34 -6.49 -3.90
N TRP A 216 0.49 -6.24 -5.21
CA TRP A 216 0.94 -7.24 -6.19
C TRP A 216 2.46 -7.41 -6.17
N MET A 217 3.20 -6.59 -5.41
CA MET A 217 4.67 -6.61 -5.38
C MET A 217 5.26 -7.31 -4.16
N ARG A 218 4.44 -7.77 -3.20
CA ARG A 218 5.01 -8.51 -2.06
C ARG A 218 5.71 -9.79 -2.52
N PHE A 219 5.08 -10.54 -3.43
CA PHE A 219 5.67 -11.64 -4.21
C PHE A 219 5.05 -11.55 -5.61
N PRO A 220 5.73 -10.94 -6.58
CA PRO A 220 5.10 -10.43 -7.80
C PRO A 220 4.84 -11.49 -8.88
N GLU A 221 4.55 -12.70 -8.48
CA GLU A 221 4.25 -13.82 -9.34
C GLU A 221 2.89 -14.40 -8.98
N HIS A 222 1.89 -14.20 -9.84
CA HIS A 222 0.47 -14.47 -9.56
C HIS A 222 -0.19 -15.42 -10.57
N LEU A 223 0.50 -15.79 -11.63
CA LEU A 223 -0.01 -16.57 -12.74
C LEU A 223 0.98 -17.68 -13.12
N PRO A 224 0.53 -18.79 -13.74
CA PRO A 224 1.39 -19.88 -14.09
C PRO A 224 2.43 -19.45 -15.12
N PRO A 225 3.71 -19.91 -14.99
CA PRO A 225 4.76 -19.57 -15.93
C PRO A 225 4.39 -20.04 -17.34
N GLY A 226 4.79 -19.26 -18.35
CA GLY A 226 4.48 -19.53 -19.75
C GLY A 226 3.05 -19.20 -20.18
N ARG A 227 2.13 -18.94 -19.24
CA ARG A 227 0.72 -18.63 -19.53
C ARG A 227 0.27 -17.25 -19.05
N VAL A 228 1.21 -16.42 -18.61
CA VAL A 228 0.91 -15.12 -18.01
C VAL A 228 0.04 -14.26 -18.95
N ARG A 229 0.43 -14.10 -20.22
CA ARG A 229 -0.31 -13.30 -21.20
C ARG A 229 -1.74 -13.83 -21.42
N GLU A 230 -1.92 -15.14 -21.46
CA GLU A 230 -3.23 -15.78 -21.65
C GLU A 230 -4.14 -15.56 -20.44
N ARG A 231 -3.55 -15.64 -19.24
CA ARG A 231 -4.29 -15.64 -17.99
C ARG A 231 -4.42 -14.27 -17.33
N SER A 232 -3.64 -13.28 -17.73
CA SER A 232 -3.68 -11.92 -17.13
C SER A 232 -5.07 -11.26 -17.08
N PRO A 233 -6.02 -11.51 -18.01
CA PRO A 233 -7.35 -10.91 -17.91
C PRO A 233 -8.08 -11.24 -16.61
N CYS A 234 -7.75 -12.36 -15.94
CA CYS A 234 -8.35 -12.70 -14.66
C CYS A 234 -7.94 -11.73 -13.52
N LEU A 235 -6.77 -11.09 -13.62
CA LEU A 235 -6.35 -10.03 -12.70
C LEU A 235 -7.14 -8.74 -12.94
N ASP A 236 -7.47 -8.44 -14.19
CA ASP A 236 -8.31 -7.28 -14.53
C ASP A 236 -9.74 -7.50 -13.98
N GLU A 237 -10.27 -8.71 -14.10
CA GLU A 237 -11.55 -9.09 -13.49
C GLU A 237 -11.52 -8.92 -11.97
N PHE A 238 -10.48 -9.42 -11.33
CA PHE A 238 -10.31 -9.29 -9.88
C PHE A 238 -10.28 -7.83 -9.43
N MET A 239 -9.55 -6.96 -10.13
CA MET A 239 -9.49 -5.54 -9.79
C MET A 239 -10.84 -4.81 -9.99
N ARG A 240 -11.65 -5.23 -10.99
CA ARG A 240 -13.05 -4.76 -11.10
C ARG A 240 -13.89 -5.19 -9.91
N ASP A 241 -13.67 -6.41 -9.42
CA ASP A 241 -14.38 -6.93 -8.25
C ASP A 241 -13.99 -6.16 -6.98
N VAL A 242 -12.69 -5.90 -6.77
CA VAL A 242 -12.20 -5.04 -5.67
C VAL A 242 -12.85 -3.65 -5.72
N ARG A 243 -12.92 -3.04 -6.91
CA ARG A 243 -13.61 -1.74 -7.10
C ARG A 243 -15.08 -1.81 -6.71
N ARG A 244 -15.79 -2.89 -7.04
CA ARG A 244 -17.19 -3.05 -6.63
C ARG A 244 -17.33 -3.09 -5.11
N GLU A 245 -16.48 -3.85 -4.42
CA GLU A 245 -16.49 -3.92 -2.96
C GLU A 245 -16.15 -2.54 -2.34
N ALA A 246 -15.17 -1.82 -2.88
CA ALA A 246 -14.83 -0.46 -2.44
C ALA A 246 -16.01 0.52 -2.61
N ASN A 247 -16.73 0.43 -3.73
CA ASN A 247 -17.92 1.26 -3.97
C ASN A 247 -19.08 0.93 -3.02
N LEU A 248 -19.24 -0.34 -2.63
CA LEU A 248 -20.21 -0.75 -1.62
C LEU A 248 -19.82 -0.20 -0.24
N ALA A 249 -18.54 -0.29 0.11
CA ALA A 249 -18.02 0.28 1.34
C ALA A 249 -18.18 1.81 1.38
N ALA A 250 -17.88 2.51 0.29
CA ALA A 250 -18.06 3.95 0.17
C ALA A 250 -19.50 4.40 0.45
N LYS A 251 -20.50 3.65 -0.07
CA LYS A 251 -21.91 3.91 0.21
C LYS A 251 -22.25 3.74 1.70
N ARG A 252 -21.65 2.76 2.37
CA ARG A 252 -21.86 2.48 3.79
C ARG A 252 -21.19 3.53 4.67
N CYS A 253 -19.93 3.91 4.34
CA CYS A 253 -19.15 4.85 5.14
C CYS A 253 -19.50 6.32 4.88
N GLY A 254 -20.17 6.63 3.75
CA GLY A 254 -20.56 7.99 3.39
C GLY A 254 -19.43 8.83 2.78
N HIS A 255 -18.31 8.21 2.44
CA HIS A 255 -17.17 8.86 1.74
C HIS A 255 -16.54 7.91 0.72
N PRO A 256 -15.76 8.42 -0.26
CA PRO A 256 -15.06 7.57 -1.23
C PRO A 256 -14.06 6.64 -0.54
N ILE A 257 -14.01 5.39 -0.99
CA ILE A 257 -12.94 4.44 -0.67
C ILE A 257 -12.10 4.26 -1.93
N LEU A 258 -10.86 4.69 -1.86
CA LEU A 258 -9.93 4.63 -2.97
C LEU A 258 -9.34 3.23 -3.12
N VAL A 259 -8.98 2.86 -4.36
CA VAL A 259 -8.30 1.59 -4.66
C VAL A 259 -6.91 1.88 -5.18
N GLY A 260 -5.91 1.33 -4.49
CA GLY A 260 -4.51 1.37 -4.90
C GLY A 260 -4.03 0.02 -5.42
N ALA A 261 -2.98 0.05 -6.21
CA ALA A 261 -2.26 -1.16 -6.62
C ALA A 261 -0.75 -0.90 -6.60
N ARG A 262 0.00 -1.70 -5.83
CA ARG A 262 1.45 -1.72 -5.87
C ARG A 262 1.90 -2.70 -6.95
N VAL A 263 2.72 -2.22 -7.88
CA VAL A 263 3.11 -2.94 -9.10
C VAL A 263 4.60 -2.78 -9.37
N ASP A 264 5.14 -3.52 -10.34
CA ASP A 264 6.56 -3.41 -10.72
C ASP A 264 6.94 -1.97 -11.09
N SER A 265 8.17 -1.58 -10.80
CA SER A 265 8.69 -0.24 -11.06
C SER A 265 8.77 0.10 -12.55
N ASP A 266 8.99 -0.90 -13.42
CA ASP A 266 8.97 -0.77 -14.88
C ASP A 266 7.60 -1.17 -15.44
N PRO A 267 6.91 -0.30 -16.18
CA PRO A 267 5.58 -0.60 -16.74
C PRO A 267 5.57 -1.83 -17.66
N ARG A 268 6.68 -2.13 -18.33
CA ARG A 268 6.79 -3.33 -19.19
C ARG A 268 6.93 -4.60 -18.34
N ALA A 269 7.67 -4.52 -17.24
CA ALA A 269 7.79 -5.63 -16.30
C ALA A 269 6.45 -5.91 -15.59
N ALA A 270 5.70 -4.88 -15.22
CA ALA A 270 4.35 -5.02 -14.69
C ALA A 270 3.45 -5.81 -15.65
N LEU A 271 3.42 -5.41 -16.94
CA LEU A 271 2.65 -6.12 -17.96
C LEU A 271 3.15 -7.55 -18.19
N ALA A 272 4.47 -7.78 -18.17
CA ALA A 272 5.05 -9.11 -18.35
C ALA A 272 4.69 -10.07 -17.21
N ARG A 273 4.44 -9.55 -15.99
CA ARG A 273 3.94 -10.31 -14.84
C ARG A 273 2.42 -10.49 -14.82
N GLY A 274 1.71 -9.86 -15.76
CA GLY A 274 0.26 -9.93 -15.90
C GLY A 274 -0.51 -8.85 -15.16
N THR A 275 0.14 -7.98 -14.41
CA THR A 275 -0.50 -6.80 -13.83
C THR A 275 -0.63 -5.72 -14.90
N ASN A 276 -1.84 -5.19 -15.11
CA ASN A 276 -2.10 -4.20 -16.16
C ASN A 276 -2.70 -2.89 -15.59
N PRO A 277 -1.86 -2.05 -14.93
CA PRO A 277 -2.34 -0.82 -14.31
C PRO A 277 -3.04 0.15 -15.27
N PHE A 278 -2.66 0.12 -16.55
CA PHE A 278 -3.25 0.96 -17.57
C PHE A 278 -4.67 0.52 -17.95
N GLN A 279 -4.92 -0.77 -17.98
CA GLN A 279 -6.28 -1.30 -18.17
C GLN A 279 -7.14 -1.02 -16.93
N TRP A 280 -6.61 -1.22 -15.74
CA TRP A 280 -7.31 -0.92 -14.49
C TRP A 280 -7.70 0.55 -14.37
N ALA A 281 -6.79 1.45 -14.79
CA ALA A 281 -7.07 2.89 -14.86
C ALA A 281 -8.16 3.23 -15.89
N ARG A 282 -8.09 2.64 -17.09
CA ARG A 282 -9.08 2.84 -18.16
C ARG A 282 -10.48 2.41 -17.71
N GLU A 283 -10.57 1.36 -16.93
CA GLU A 283 -11.84 0.83 -16.40
C GLU A 283 -12.30 1.52 -15.11
N GLY A 284 -11.51 2.45 -14.56
CA GLY A 284 -11.79 3.10 -13.29
C GLY A 284 -11.67 2.16 -12.08
N SER A 285 -10.95 1.05 -12.23
CA SER A 285 -10.75 0.06 -11.17
C SER A 285 -9.71 0.49 -10.14
N VAL A 286 -8.83 1.44 -10.47
CA VAL A 286 -7.81 1.99 -9.57
C VAL A 286 -7.81 3.51 -9.54
N ASP A 287 -7.42 4.08 -8.40
CA ASP A 287 -7.20 5.51 -8.19
C ASP A 287 -5.71 5.82 -7.99
N TRP A 288 -4.94 4.85 -7.48
CA TRP A 288 -3.52 4.97 -7.20
C TRP A 288 -2.73 3.81 -7.79
N ILE A 289 -1.59 4.13 -8.38
CA ILE A 289 -0.58 3.15 -8.77
C ILE A 289 0.70 3.45 -8.00
N VAL A 290 1.27 2.42 -7.39
CA VAL A 290 2.53 2.47 -6.64
C VAL A 290 3.57 1.63 -7.36
N PRO A 291 4.30 2.20 -8.35
CA PRO A 291 5.40 1.49 -8.98
C PRO A 291 6.56 1.35 -7.98
N CYS A 292 7.01 0.12 -7.78
CA CYS A 292 7.99 -0.21 -6.74
C CYS A 292 8.80 -1.46 -7.13
N ASN A 293 10.05 -1.53 -6.73
CA ASN A 293 10.81 -2.76 -6.87
C ASN A 293 10.36 -3.83 -5.87
N PHE A 294 10.77 -5.06 -6.15
CA PHE A 294 10.57 -6.19 -5.27
C PHE A 294 11.78 -6.44 -4.37
N PHE A 295 11.53 -7.05 -3.23
CA PHE A 295 12.49 -7.68 -2.32
C PHE A 295 13.54 -6.73 -1.77
N SER A 296 13.08 -5.75 -1.00
CA SER A 296 13.95 -4.83 -0.25
C SER A 296 14.98 -4.11 -1.12
N THR A 297 14.56 -3.70 -2.33
CA THR A 297 15.41 -2.96 -3.26
C THR A 297 14.73 -1.68 -3.74
N VAL A 298 15.54 -0.71 -4.13
CA VAL A 298 15.10 0.58 -4.66
C VAL A 298 15.56 0.74 -6.10
N ASP A 299 14.63 1.13 -6.98
CA ASP A 299 14.93 1.46 -8.36
C ASP A 299 15.22 2.96 -8.50
N PHE A 300 16.49 3.31 -8.66
CA PHE A 300 16.91 4.69 -8.92
C PHE A 300 16.64 5.15 -10.36
N GLU A 301 16.34 4.21 -11.27
CA GLU A 301 16.02 4.46 -12.67
C GLU A 301 14.52 4.26 -12.96
N LEU A 302 13.67 4.24 -11.92
CA LEU A 302 12.22 4.15 -12.07
C LEU A 302 11.75 5.18 -13.10
N PRO A 303 11.08 4.74 -14.21
CA PRO A 303 10.73 5.62 -15.32
C PRO A 303 9.42 6.38 -15.02
N TYR A 304 9.45 7.29 -14.04
CA TYR A 304 8.26 8.01 -13.60
C TYR A 304 7.61 8.82 -14.74
N ALA A 305 8.42 9.47 -15.56
CA ALA A 305 7.91 10.24 -16.69
C ALA A 305 7.15 9.36 -17.72
N GLU A 306 7.62 8.11 -17.97
CA GLU A 306 6.91 7.15 -18.81
C GLU A 306 5.59 6.73 -18.18
N TRP A 307 5.61 6.40 -16.85
CA TRP A 307 4.39 6.08 -16.11
C TRP A 307 3.36 7.21 -16.21
N ARG A 308 3.80 8.45 -15.99
CA ARG A 308 2.90 9.61 -16.01
C ARG A 308 2.36 9.89 -17.40
N SER A 309 3.24 9.94 -18.41
CA SER A 309 2.81 10.18 -19.80
C SER A 309 1.74 9.19 -20.27
N ARG A 310 1.98 7.89 -20.05
CA ARG A 310 1.00 6.86 -20.45
C ARG A 310 -0.30 6.94 -19.65
N MET A 311 -0.20 7.30 -18.36
CA MET A 311 -1.39 7.42 -17.53
C MET A 311 -2.20 8.68 -17.87
N ASP A 312 -1.55 9.78 -18.24
CA ASP A 312 -2.22 11.03 -18.65
C ASP A 312 -3.10 10.84 -19.88
N GLU A 313 -2.69 9.98 -20.81
CA GLU A 313 -3.47 9.65 -22.01
C GLU A 313 -4.74 8.81 -21.68
N ILE A 314 -4.74 8.09 -20.56
CA ILE A 314 -5.78 7.11 -20.21
C ILE A 314 -6.70 7.66 -19.14
N SER A 315 -6.13 8.15 -18.04
CA SER A 315 -6.84 8.51 -16.82
C SER A 315 -5.97 9.46 -15.97
N PRO A 316 -5.92 10.77 -16.32
CA PRO A 316 -5.00 11.73 -15.70
C PRO A 316 -5.22 11.91 -14.20
N GLN A 317 -6.42 11.56 -13.67
CA GLN A 317 -6.74 11.63 -12.26
C GLN A 317 -6.09 10.51 -11.44
N VAL A 318 -5.64 9.41 -12.06
CA VAL A 318 -4.96 8.33 -11.33
C VAL A 318 -3.61 8.83 -10.83
N ARG A 319 -3.39 8.70 -9.53
CA ARG A 319 -2.14 9.10 -8.89
C ARG A 319 -1.06 8.05 -9.10
N ILE A 320 0.15 8.49 -9.35
CA ILE A 320 1.33 7.64 -9.39
C ILE A 320 2.23 8.04 -8.23
N VAL A 321 2.44 7.12 -7.29
CA VAL A 321 3.22 7.34 -6.07
C VAL A 321 4.37 6.34 -6.05
N PRO A 322 5.57 6.72 -6.55
CA PRO A 322 6.69 5.81 -6.64
C PRO A 322 7.13 5.33 -5.26
N GLY A 323 7.45 4.04 -5.17
CA GLY A 323 7.80 3.36 -3.93
C GLY A 323 9.29 3.07 -3.82
N ALA A 324 9.81 3.23 -2.60
CA ALA A 324 11.14 2.79 -2.19
C ALA A 324 11.04 1.73 -1.11
N ASP A 325 11.81 0.66 -1.25
CA ASP A 325 12.12 -0.28 -0.18
C ASP A 325 13.39 0.19 0.59
N SER A 326 13.95 -0.63 1.46
CA SER A 326 15.02 -0.22 2.37
C SER A 326 16.44 -0.47 1.86
N GLY A 327 16.63 -1.14 0.75
CA GLY A 327 17.97 -1.64 0.38
C GLY A 327 18.35 -1.52 -1.09
N LEU A 328 19.60 -1.89 -1.33
CA LEU A 328 20.21 -2.02 -2.65
C LEU A 328 20.91 -3.35 -2.76
N LEU A 329 20.74 -4.04 -3.90
CA LEU A 329 21.54 -5.21 -4.22
C LEU A 329 23.00 -4.83 -4.42
N ILE A 330 23.90 -5.63 -3.87
CA ILE A 330 25.34 -5.43 -4.06
C ILE A 330 25.76 -6.13 -5.37
N PRO A 331 26.25 -5.36 -6.36
CA PRO A 331 26.62 -5.94 -7.64
C PRO A 331 27.58 -7.14 -7.50
N GLY A 332 27.29 -8.22 -8.19
CA GLY A 332 28.10 -9.44 -8.20
C GLY A 332 28.03 -10.30 -6.92
N LYS A 333 27.19 -9.97 -5.97
CA LYS A 333 27.01 -10.73 -4.70
C LYS A 333 25.65 -11.40 -4.55
N GLY A 334 24.98 -11.72 -5.66
CA GLY A 334 23.67 -12.39 -5.67
C GLY A 334 22.63 -11.57 -4.92
N TRP A 335 21.97 -12.17 -3.93
CA TRP A 335 20.91 -11.53 -3.12
C TRP A 335 21.43 -10.68 -1.96
N ASN A 336 22.74 -10.54 -1.80
CA ASN A 336 23.26 -9.70 -0.76
C ASN A 336 22.91 -8.24 -1.04
N ARG A 337 22.32 -7.58 -0.06
CA ARG A 337 21.90 -6.20 -0.11
C ARG A 337 22.56 -5.40 1.02
N ARG A 338 22.69 -4.11 0.81
CA ARG A 338 22.94 -3.14 1.87
C ARG A 338 21.75 -2.20 2.01
N LEU A 339 21.62 -1.60 3.18
CA LEU A 339 20.58 -0.61 3.42
C LEU A 339 20.92 0.71 2.71
N LEU A 340 19.89 1.46 2.33
CA LEU A 340 20.04 2.83 1.84
C LEU A 340 20.47 3.76 2.98
N THR A 341 21.33 4.69 2.62
CA THR A 341 21.60 5.85 3.47
C THR A 341 20.50 6.90 3.32
N ARG A 342 20.41 7.82 4.29
CA ARG A 342 19.52 8.98 4.21
C ARG A 342 19.73 9.78 2.91
N ASP A 343 20.97 10.07 2.56
CA ASP A 343 21.30 10.88 1.39
C ASP A 343 20.95 10.17 0.07
N GLU A 344 20.94 8.83 0.07
CA GLU A 344 20.45 8.03 -1.07
C GLU A 344 18.92 8.10 -1.21
N TYR A 345 18.15 8.10 -0.11
CA TYR A 345 16.72 8.36 -0.19
C TYR A 345 16.42 9.75 -0.79
N TYR A 346 17.15 10.78 -0.37
CA TYR A 346 17.00 12.12 -0.96
C TYR A 346 17.45 12.16 -2.42
N GLY A 347 18.50 11.42 -2.79
CA GLY A 347 18.95 11.30 -4.18
C GLY A 347 17.93 10.61 -5.07
N TRP A 348 17.31 9.51 -4.57
CA TRP A 348 16.23 8.82 -5.25
C TRP A 348 15.01 9.74 -5.45
N ALA A 349 14.56 10.38 -4.40
CA ALA A 349 13.40 11.28 -4.46
C ALA A 349 13.64 12.50 -5.37
N ASP A 350 14.84 13.11 -5.35
CA ASP A 350 15.23 14.21 -6.24
C ASP A 350 15.17 13.82 -7.73
N ARG A 351 15.64 12.61 -8.06
CA ARG A 351 15.56 12.10 -9.44
C ARG A 351 14.13 11.96 -9.92
N LEU A 352 13.24 11.50 -9.07
CA LEU A 352 11.83 11.32 -9.40
C LEU A 352 11.07 12.66 -9.43
N GLN A 353 11.39 13.59 -8.53
CA GLN A 353 10.81 14.94 -8.58
C GLN A 353 11.19 15.68 -9.86
N LYS A 354 12.43 15.51 -10.36
CA LYS A 354 12.83 16.04 -11.66
C LYS A 354 12.05 15.46 -12.85
N GLN A 355 11.45 14.30 -12.66
CA GLN A 355 10.52 13.69 -13.61
C GLN A 355 9.05 14.08 -13.36
N GLY A 356 8.75 14.88 -12.33
CA GLY A 356 7.42 15.36 -11.99
C GLY A 356 6.71 14.64 -10.85
N ALA A 357 7.39 13.75 -10.11
CA ALA A 357 6.78 13.10 -8.95
C ALA A 357 6.49 14.11 -7.83
N ASN A 358 5.31 14.01 -7.23
CA ASN A 358 4.86 14.84 -6.11
C ASN A 358 4.39 14.02 -4.90
N GLY A 359 4.86 12.81 -4.78
CA GLY A 359 4.55 11.92 -3.66
C GLY A 359 5.46 10.70 -3.68
N PHE A 360 5.63 10.10 -2.50
CA PHE A 360 6.53 8.97 -2.29
C PHE A 360 5.92 7.94 -1.36
N TYR A 361 6.25 6.68 -1.57
CA TYR A 361 5.81 5.55 -0.79
C TYR A 361 7.02 4.85 -0.16
N LEU A 362 7.03 4.72 1.15
CA LEU A 362 8.09 4.06 1.90
C LEU A 362 7.64 2.68 2.35
N PHE A 363 8.32 1.66 1.87
CA PHE A 363 8.07 0.26 2.17
C PHE A 363 9.27 -0.36 2.90
N ASN A 364 9.04 -1.24 3.87
CA ASN A 364 10.09 -1.88 4.67
C ASN A 364 11.09 -0.92 5.32
N LEU A 365 10.67 0.28 5.64
CA LEU A 365 11.51 1.23 6.38
C LEU A 365 11.42 0.93 7.89
N PHE A 366 12.21 -0.03 8.33
CA PHE A 366 12.18 -0.53 9.71
C PHE A 366 12.93 0.33 10.71
N GLN A 367 12.44 0.37 11.97
CA GLN A 367 13.09 1.04 13.11
C GLN A 367 14.20 0.17 13.73
N HIS A 368 15.02 -0.51 12.94
CA HIS A 368 16.14 -1.27 13.46
C HIS A 368 17.33 -0.37 13.81
N SER A 369 18.25 -0.85 14.66
CA SER A 369 19.45 -0.11 15.02
C SER A 369 20.27 0.37 13.83
N GLU A 370 20.34 -0.43 12.77
CA GLU A 370 21.07 -0.13 11.54
C GLU A 370 20.36 0.92 10.65
N THR A 371 19.04 1.04 10.74
CA THR A 371 18.23 1.99 9.96
C THR A 371 17.62 3.09 10.81
N GLY A 372 17.76 3.04 12.11
CA GLY A 372 17.04 3.91 13.04
C GLY A 372 17.30 5.40 12.82
N GLU A 373 18.51 5.79 12.40
CA GLU A 373 18.80 7.19 12.05
C GLU A 373 18.15 7.59 10.73
N VAL A 374 18.22 6.73 9.71
CA VAL A 374 17.58 6.95 8.41
C VAL A 374 16.08 7.06 8.59
N TRP A 375 15.49 6.11 9.29
CA TRP A 375 14.06 6.06 9.60
C TRP A 375 13.58 7.35 10.28
N ARG A 376 14.26 7.76 11.38
CA ARG A 376 13.92 9.01 12.09
C ARG A 376 14.07 10.25 11.22
N SER A 377 15.13 10.32 10.42
CA SER A 377 15.37 11.47 9.56
C SER A 377 14.30 11.61 8.48
N ILE A 378 13.99 10.53 7.77
CA ILE A 378 13.02 10.55 6.66
C ILE A 378 11.61 10.81 7.19
N LEU A 379 11.19 10.18 8.27
CA LEU A 379 9.87 10.41 8.85
C LEU A 379 9.74 11.80 9.52
N LYS A 380 10.84 12.35 10.06
CA LYS A 380 10.86 13.69 10.64
C LYS A 380 10.84 14.77 9.57
N ASP A 381 11.71 14.66 8.59
CA ASP A 381 11.93 15.71 7.60
C ASP A 381 10.95 15.60 6.42
N GLY A 382 10.56 14.37 6.06
CA GLY A 382 9.77 14.08 4.87
C GLY A 382 10.59 14.15 3.58
N LEU A 383 9.85 14.02 2.46
CA LEU A 383 10.39 14.04 1.10
C LEU A 383 9.71 15.10 0.23
N SER A 384 9.32 16.23 0.81
CA SER A 384 8.77 17.34 0.04
C SER A 384 9.87 18.00 -0.83
N GLN A 385 9.45 18.69 -1.89
CA GLN A 385 10.35 19.37 -2.81
C GLN A 385 11.27 20.36 -2.09
N GLU A 386 10.76 21.10 -1.11
CA GLU A 386 11.52 22.05 -0.32
C GLU A 386 12.60 21.35 0.52
N ILE A 387 12.25 20.25 1.18
CA ILE A 387 13.18 19.45 1.99
C ILE A 387 14.29 18.88 1.11
N ILE A 388 13.92 18.23 0.02
CA ILE A 388 14.89 17.59 -0.88
C ILE A 388 15.85 18.61 -1.48
N LYS A 389 15.37 19.82 -1.84
CA LYS A 389 16.22 20.88 -2.38
C LYS A 389 17.39 21.22 -1.45
N ASN A 390 17.16 21.17 -0.14
CA ASN A 390 18.10 21.64 0.90
C ASN A 390 18.91 20.49 1.53
N ARG A 391 18.78 19.24 1.07
CA ARG A 391 19.49 18.07 1.62
C ARG A 391 20.63 17.62 0.72
N THR A 392 21.66 17.04 1.34
CA THR A 392 22.69 16.28 0.63
C THR A 392 22.07 15.10 -0.10
N LYS A 393 22.51 14.85 -1.31
CA LYS A 393 21.98 13.79 -2.17
C LYS A 393 23.11 12.92 -2.66
N SER A 394 22.91 11.62 -2.63
CA SER A 394 23.81 10.69 -3.31
C SER A 394 23.02 9.71 -4.16
N VAL A 395 23.66 9.25 -5.24
CA VAL A 395 23.16 8.20 -6.09
C VAL A 395 24.24 7.14 -6.15
N PRO A 396 23.94 5.90 -5.77
CA PRO A 396 24.93 4.84 -5.78
C PRO A 396 25.53 4.65 -7.18
N ALA A 397 26.85 4.48 -7.25
CA ALA A 397 27.52 4.18 -8.51
C ALA A 397 27.26 2.75 -8.95
N GLY A 398 27.06 2.52 -10.25
CA GLY A 398 26.97 1.18 -10.83
C GLY A 398 25.69 0.42 -10.56
N ILE A 399 24.60 1.11 -10.25
CA ILE A 399 23.28 0.48 -10.16
C ILE A 399 22.89 0.08 -11.58
N ALA A 400 23.09 -1.19 -11.90
CA ALA A 400 22.43 -1.77 -13.06
C ALA A 400 20.93 -1.81 -12.75
N ARG A 401 20.12 -1.48 -13.74
CA ARG A 401 18.67 -1.68 -13.70
C ARG A 401 18.38 -3.17 -13.60
N GLU A 402 18.62 -3.77 -12.43
CA GLU A 402 18.21 -5.14 -12.16
C GLU A 402 16.70 -5.20 -11.85
N CYS A 403 15.90 -4.52 -12.69
CA CYS A 403 14.44 -4.61 -12.69
C CYS A 403 13.93 -5.95 -13.23
N SER A 404 14.71 -6.99 -13.24
CA SER A 404 14.35 -8.10 -14.09
C SER A 404 14.30 -9.46 -13.41
N TRP A 405 13.43 -9.60 -12.43
CA TRP A 405 12.92 -10.93 -12.13
C TRP A 405 12.13 -11.52 -13.30
N ALA A 406 11.47 -10.68 -14.12
CA ALA A 406 10.62 -11.09 -15.22
C ALA A 406 11.38 -11.43 -16.52
N LEU A 407 12.68 -11.21 -16.58
CA LEU A 407 13.46 -11.39 -17.80
C LEU A 407 14.51 -12.52 -17.70
N ARG A 408 14.46 -13.36 -16.66
CA ARG A 408 15.30 -14.56 -16.56
C ARG A 408 14.49 -15.83 -16.72
#